data_a6d272662c595bc5dd2ff166a82dd8cb
#
_entry.id   a6d272662c595bc5dd2ff166a82dd8cb
#
_cell.length_a   1.000
_cell.length_b   1.000
_cell.length_c   1.000
_cell.angle_alpha   90.00
_cell.angle_beta   90.00
_cell.angle_gamma   90.00
#
_symmetry.space_group_name_H-M   'P 1'
#
loop_
_entity.id
_entity.type
_entity.pdbx_description
1 polymer ?
#
loop_
_entity_poly.entity_id
_entity_poly.type
_entity_poly.pdbx_seq_one_letter_code
_entity_poly.pdbx_strand_id
1 'polypeptide(L)'
;MAIKQFGDLTDQMKREWGRAYSMLKFGDDTVAKNFAYKMADAFFDNYTDLFTDDQPQPVIIPAPCSSNVPIASKMLADHFMHRLNAIMADRMLPPVEMTLMQRLNTYYNNYCHLEESERARLLAQDTLYINRDFIAGKRLIFVDDCTITGTHEKNIIRFFDAHDLNNELYFVCYANYTGADPTIEGRLNHLYIKSADDVLRQYWRMSLIGERFILTTRAVRLILEANEDAFRRFIHEFPQTFINELLHAAISKEYHLYEDYTNNFLYLKACCAKELTFPKQHVIV
;
A
#
# COMPACT_ATOMS: atom_id res chain seq x y z
N MET A 1 16.18 6.06 -4.73
CA MET A 1 17.03 4.86 -4.43
C MET A 1 16.19 3.59 -4.53
N ALA A 2 16.73 2.48 -5.04
CA ALA A 2 16.06 1.18 -5.11
C ALA A 2 16.99 0.07 -4.60
N ILE A 3 16.42 -0.94 -3.91
CA ILE A 3 17.17 -2.09 -3.37
C ILE A 3 17.45 -3.12 -4.47
N LYS A 4 16.50 -3.29 -5.38
CA LYS A 4 16.59 -4.23 -6.51
C LYS A 4 16.35 -3.51 -7.83
N GLN A 5 17.03 -3.98 -8.88
CA GLN A 5 16.75 -3.58 -10.26
C GLN A 5 16.40 -4.83 -11.07
N PHE A 6 15.49 -4.70 -12.02
CA PHE A 6 15.10 -5.82 -12.87
C PHE A 6 14.61 -5.32 -14.25
N GLY A 7 14.91 -6.11 -15.30
CA GLY A 7 14.44 -5.87 -16.65
C GLY A 7 13.34 -6.84 -17.06
N ASP A 8 13.39 -8.08 -16.54
CA ASP A 8 12.45 -9.15 -16.85
C ASP A 8 12.10 -9.98 -15.62
N LEU A 9 10.99 -10.72 -15.69
CA LEU A 9 10.57 -11.68 -14.66
C LEU A 9 11.30 -13.02 -14.81
N THR A 10 12.62 -13.01 -14.65
CA THR A 10 13.44 -14.23 -14.72
C THR A 10 13.11 -15.21 -13.59
N ASP A 11 13.39 -16.49 -13.78
CA ASP A 11 13.14 -17.49 -12.74
C ASP A 11 14.02 -17.29 -11.51
N GLN A 12 15.20 -16.72 -11.68
CA GLN A 12 16.05 -16.31 -10.57
C GLN A 12 15.38 -15.21 -9.74
N MET A 13 14.96 -14.11 -10.39
CA MET A 13 14.25 -12.99 -9.74
C MET A 13 12.98 -13.46 -9.03
N LYS A 14 12.19 -14.34 -9.68
CA LYS A 14 10.97 -14.90 -9.09
C LYS A 14 11.25 -15.67 -7.79
N ARG A 15 12.37 -16.45 -7.73
CA ARG A 15 12.76 -17.19 -6.53
C ARG A 15 13.32 -16.29 -5.44
N GLU A 16 14.14 -15.30 -5.80
CA GLU A 16 14.83 -14.43 -4.83
C GLU A 16 13.88 -13.49 -4.09
N TRP A 17 12.99 -12.81 -4.81
CA TRP A 17 12.12 -11.80 -4.20
C TRP A 17 10.75 -11.62 -4.87
N GLY A 18 10.56 -12.02 -6.13
CA GLY A 18 9.32 -11.73 -6.87
C GLY A 18 8.08 -12.37 -6.25
N ARG A 19 8.18 -13.61 -5.71
CA ARG A 19 7.08 -14.24 -4.96
C ARG A 19 6.75 -13.47 -3.69
N ALA A 20 7.78 -13.12 -2.94
CA ALA A 20 7.61 -12.32 -1.72
C ALA A 20 6.97 -10.97 -2.04
N TYR A 21 7.38 -10.31 -3.12
CA TYR A 21 6.75 -9.07 -3.57
C TYR A 21 5.24 -9.25 -3.85
N SER A 22 4.85 -10.31 -4.56
CA SER A 22 3.42 -10.62 -4.76
C SER A 22 2.70 -10.81 -3.42
N MET A 23 3.30 -11.54 -2.47
CA MET A 23 2.70 -11.72 -1.12
C MET A 23 2.55 -10.41 -0.37
N LEU A 24 3.54 -9.49 -0.44
CA LEU A 24 3.46 -8.14 0.11
C LEU A 24 2.23 -7.38 -0.42
N LYS A 25 2.01 -7.38 -1.74
CA LYS A 25 0.87 -6.67 -2.37
C LYS A 25 -0.49 -7.15 -1.85
N PHE A 26 -0.54 -8.39 -1.35
CA PHE A 26 -1.76 -9.00 -0.81
C PHE A 26 -1.70 -9.21 0.71
N GLY A 27 -0.89 -8.45 1.43
CA GLY A 27 -1.04 -8.27 2.87
C GLY A 27 -0.08 -9.05 3.76
N ASP A 28 1.01 -9.60 3.24
CA ASP A 28 2.04 -10.26 4.05
C ASP A 28 2.89 -9.23 4.81
N ASP A 29 2.58 -9.03 6.09
CA ASP A 29 3.26 -8.05 6.95
C ASP A 29 4.70 -8.44 7.28
N THR A 30 5.01 -9.74 7.32
CA THR A 30 6.38 -10.24 7.53
C THR A 30 7.26 -9.88 6.35
N VAL A 31 6.75 -10.02 5.13
CA VAL A 31 7.48 -9.60 3.92
C VAL A 31 7.63 -8.09 3.90
N ALA A 32 6.57 -7.33 4.26
CA ALA A 32 6.64 -5.87 4.36
C ALA A 32 7.78 -5.44 5.29
N LYS A 33 7.83 -6.03 6.49
CA LYS A 33 8.90 -5.79 7.49
C LYS A 33 10.29 -6.09 6.92
N ASN A 34 10.47 -7.27 6.31
CA ASN A 34 11.76 -7.68 5.77
C ASN A 34 12.26 -6.78 4.64
N PHE A 35 11.37 -6.34 3.76
CA PHE A 35 11.71 -5.41 2.68
C PHE A 35 12.01 -4.02 3.22
N ALA A 36 11.16 -3.51 4.08
CA ALA A 36 11.30 -2.18 4.67
C ALA A 36 12.58 -2.04 5.50
N TYR A 37 12.97 -3.07 6.26
CA TYR A 37 14.22 -3.05 7.03
C TYR A 37 15.44 -2.93 6.11
N LYS A 38 15.48 -3.70 5.02
CA LYS A 38 16.55 -3.57 4.02
C LYS A 38 16.58 -2.20 3.36
N MET A 39 15.39 -1.63 3.10
CA MET A 39 15.29 -0.28 2.56
C MET A 39 15.80 0.78 3.56
N ALA A 40 15.42 0.67 4.83
CA ALA A 40 15.81 1.62 5.87
C ALA A 40 17.31 1.56 6.14
N ASP A 41 17.89 0.36 6.29
CA ASP A 41 19.32 0.18 6.50
C ASP A 41 20.11 0.77 5.33
N ALA A 42 19.78 0.41 4.10
CA ALA A 42 20.45 0.94 2.92
C ALA A 42 20.23 2.45 2.72
N PHE A 43 19.05 2.97 3.07
CA PHE A 43 18.79 4.41 2.99
C PHE A 43 19.64 5.17 4.01
N PHE A 44 19.66 4.70 5.25
CA PHE A 44 20.47 5.33 6.30
C PHE A 44 21.96 5.33 5.94
N ASP A 45 22.49 4.21 5.44
CA ASP A 45 23.90 4.09 5.06
C ASP A 45 24.30 5.06 3.92
N ASN A 46 23.37 5.34 2.99
CA ASN A 46 23.61 6.25 1.85
C ASN A 46 23.35 7.73 2.17
N TYR A 47 22.55 8.02 3.19
CA TYR A 47 22.06 9.37 3.52
C TYR A 47 22.20 9.70 5.01
N THR A 48 23.25 9.25 5.66
CA THR A 48 23.49 9.47 7.09
C THR A 48 23.40 10.95 7.48
N ASP A 49 23.88 11.84 6.62
CA ASP A 49 23.89 13.30 6.84
C ASP A 49 22.48 13.93 6.91
N LEU A 50 21.43 13.18 6.55
CA LEU A 50 20.05 13.63 6.74
C LEU A 50 19.60 13.54 8.20
N PHE A 51 20.31 12.77 9.03
CA PHE A 51 19.88 12.41 10.39
C PHE A 51 20.83 13.02 11.42
N THR A 52 20.70 14.32 11.63
CA THR A 52 21.48 15.08 12.60
C THR A 52 20.56 15.68 13.67
N ASP A 53 21.10 16.11 14.81
CA ASP A 53 20.34 16.71 15.91
C ASP A 53 20.17 18.24 15.77
N ASP A 54 20.90 18.88 14.87
CA ASP A 54 20.84 20.32 14.60
C ASP A 54 19.78 20.75 13.59
N GLN A 55 19.06 19.79 12.97
CA GLN A 55 18.01 20.05 12.00
C GLN A 55 16.75 19.20 12.25
N PRO A 56 15.58 19.66 11.78
CA PRO A 56 14.37 18.84 11.86
C PRO A 56 14.58 17.48 11.19
N GLN A 57 14.17 16.41 11.86
CA GLN A 57 14.25 15.06 11.30
C GLN A 57 13.39 14.94 10.03
N PRO A 58 13.82 14.10 9.06
CA PRO A 58 13.04 13.86 7.87
C PRO A 58 11.65 13.26 8.19
N VAL A 59 10.66 13.57 7.34
CA VAL A 59 9.31 13.02 7.44
C VAL A 59 9.12 11.92 6.40
N ILE A 60 8.65 10.77 6.84
CA ILE A 60 8.33 9.63 5.99
C ILE A 60 6.92 9.78 5.44
N ILE A 61 6.77 9.52 4.14
CA ILE A 61 5.49 9.60 3.43
C ILE A 61 5.35 8.33 2.57
N PRO A 62 4.35 7.46 2.83
CA PRO A 62 4.02 6.38 1.89
C PRO A 62 3.53 6.95 0.56
N ALA A 63 3.66 6.19 -0.52
CA ALA A 63 3.06 6.55 -1.81
C ALA A 63 1.58 6.93 -1.64
N PRO A 64 1.07 7.94 -2.38
CA PRO A 64 -0.27 8.47 -2.15
C PRO A 64 -1.38 7.43 -2.28
N CYS A 65 -2.29 7.42 -1.32
CA CYS A 65 -3.46 6.52 -1.31
C CYS A 65 -4.77 7.32 -1.18
N SER A 66 -5.85 6.75 -1.69
CA SER A 66 -7.18 7.38 -1.74
C SER A 66 -8.14 6.93 -0.64
N SER A 67 -7.69 6.14 0.33
CA SER A 67 -8.56 5.61 1.39
C SER A 67 -7.77 5.16 2.61
N ASN A 68 -8.51 4.84 3.69
CA ASN A 68 -7.93 4.29 4.92
C ASN A 68 -7.56 2.81 4.81
N VAL A 69 -7.91 2.14 3.70
CA VAL A 69 -7.52 0.75 3.47
C VAL A 69 -6.04 0.70 3.09
N PRO A 70 -5.22 -0.09 3.78
CA PRO A 70 -3.78 -0.14 3.55
C PRO A 70 -3.42 -0.56 2.12
N ILE A 71 -2.29 -0.03 1.65
CA ILE A 71 -1.59 -0.44 0.43
C ILE A 71 -0.17 -0.89 0.79
N ALA A 72 0.50 -1.57 -0.13
CA ALA A 72 1.84 -2.11 0.12
C ALA A 72 2.85 -1.05 0.57
N SER A 73 2.85 0.13 -0.07
CA SER A 73 3.74 1.24 0.31
C SER A 73 3.49 1.77 1.73
N LYS A 74 2.23 1.74 2.22
CA LYS A 74 1.94 2.11 3.62
C LYS A 74 2.52 1.11 4.61
N MET A 75 2.37 -0.20 4.33
CA MET A 75 2.98 -1.25 5.17
C MET A 75 4.50 -1.12 5.19
N LEU A 76 5.11 -0.88 4.03
CA LEU A 76 6.55 -0.63 3.93
C LEU A 76 6.97 0.60 4.71
N ALA A 77 6.26 1.73 4.57
CA ALA A 77 6.57 2.97 5.25
C ALA A 77 6.50 2.83 6.79
N ASP A 78 5.51 2.10 7.32
CA ASP A 78 5.40 1.84 8.75
C ASP A 78 6.63 1.11 9.30
N HIS A 79 7.02 0.01 8.65
CA HIS A 79 8.18 -0.75 9.07
C HIS A 79 9.51 -0.03 8.78
N PHE A 80 9.58 0.75 7.71
CA PHE A 80 10.73 1.59 7.38
C PHE A 80 10.97 2.63 8.49
N MET A 81 9.89 3.32 8.91
CA MET A 81 9.95 4.26 10.03
C MET A 81 10.39 3.57 11.32
N HIS A 82 9.81 2.41 11.66
CA HIS A 82 10.19 1.68 12.86
C HIS A 82 11.67 1.29 12.86
N ARG A 83 12.21 0.86 11.71
CA ARG A 83 13.62 0.50 11.59
C ARG A 83 14.52 1.72 11.68
N LEU A 84 14.20 2.82 11.01
CA LEU A 84 14.95 4.07 11.15
C LEU A 84 14.92 4.56 12.60
N ASN A 85 13.78 4.56 13.26
CA ASN A 85 13.69 5.00 14.65
C ASN A 85 14.51 4.13 15.61
N ALA A 86 14.64 2.84 15.35
CA ALA A 86 15.56 1.98 16.09
C ALA A 86 17.04 2.42 15.87
N ILE A 87 17.42 2.68 14.62
CA ILE A 87 18.75 3.18 14.28
C ILE A 87 19.02 4.56 14.93
N MET A 88 18.01 5.45 14.92
CA MET A 88 18.10 6.78 15.55
C MET A 88 18.29 6.66 17.07
N ALA A 89 17.52 5.78 17.72
CA ALA A 89 17.63 5.53 19.16
C ALA A 89 19.02 5.02 19.54
N ASP A 90 19.60 4.10 18.77
CA ASP A 90 20.98 3.59 18.99
C ASP A 90 22.04 4.70 18.89
N ARG A 91 21.72 5.82 18.23
CA ARG A 91 22.60 6.98 18.04
C ARG A 91 22.22 8.18 18.91
N MET A 92 21.27 8.02 19.81
CA MET A 92 20.75 9.09 20.67
C MET A 92 20.21 10.30 19.87
N LEU A 93 19.64 10.05 18.68
CA LEU A 93 19.05 11.06 17.80
C LEU A 93 17.52 11.07 17.93
N PRO A 94 16.86 12.22 17.69
CA PRO A 94 15.40 12.30 17.70
C PRO A 94 14.77 11.36 16.64
N PRO A 95 13.58 10.79 16.90
CA PRO A 95 12.91 9.92 15.96
C PRO A 95 12.42 10.68 14.72
N VAL A 96 12.33 9.97 13.59
CA VAL A 96 11.61 10.46 12.40
C VAL A 96 10.11 10.34 12.61
N GLU A 97 9.35 11.22 11.95
CA GLU A 97 7.88 11.24 11.95
C GLU A 97 7.32 10.75 10.63
N MET A 98 6.01 10.52 10.58
CA MET A 98 5.29 10.14 9.36
C MET A 98 4.09 11.05 9.15
N THR A 99 3.82 11.38 7.90
CA THR A 99 2.53 11.96 7.46
C THR A 99 2.01 11.25 6.23
N LEU A 100 0.78 11.56 5.84
CA LEU A 100 0.16 10.98 4.66
C LEU A 100 0.00 12.04 3.57
N MET A 101 0.28 11.64 2.34
CA MET A 101 -0.14 12.36 1.15
C MET A 101 -1.38 11.65 0.60
N GLN A 102 -2.52 12.34 0.63
CA GLN A 102 -3.80 11.78 0.23
C GLN A 102 -4.06 12.07 -1.25
N ARG A 103 -4.65 11.09 -1.92
CA ARG A 103 -5.23 11.26 -3.25
C ARG A 103 -6.72 11.52 -3.07
N LEU A 104 -7.21 12.70 -3.44
CA LEU A 104 -8.59 13.11 -3.24
C LEU A 104 -9.54 12.48 -4.27
N ASN A 105 -9.03 12.14 -5.46
CA ASN A 105 -9.81 11.46 -6.48
C ASN A 105 -9.63 9.93 -6.36
N THR A 106 -10.73 9.20 -6.27
CA THR A 106 -10.73 7.75 -6.30
C THR A 106 -11.01 7.29 -7.73
N TYR A 107 -10.07 6.55 -8.33
CA TYR A 107 -10.27 5.95 -9.64
C TYR A 107 -10.86 4.55 -9.47
N TYR A 108 -12.04 4.34 -10.00
CA TYR A 108 -12.84 3.14 -9.81
C TYR A 108 -12.63 2.10 -10.90
N ASN A 109 -12.22 2.53 -12.10
CA ASN A 109 -11.98 1.63 -13.21
C ASN A 109 -10.61 0.95 -13.10
N ASN A 110 -10.52 -0.22 -13.72
CA ASN A 110 -9.29 -0.99 -13.86
C ASN A 110 -8.19 -0.14 -14.53
N TYR A 111 -7.53 0.69 -13.75
CA TYR A 111 -6.43 1.55 -14.19
C TYR A 111 -5.38 0.78 -15.02
N CYS A 112 -5.19 -0.52 -14.69
CA CYS A 112 -4.28 -1.41 -15.41
C CYS A 112 -4.75 -1.77 -16.83
N HIS A 113 -6.03 -1.59 -17.16
CA HIS A 113 -6.62 -1.92 -18.46
C HIS A 113 -6.89 -0.69 -19.33
N LEU A 114 -6.64 0.52 -18.80
CA LEU A 114 -6.80 1.75 -19.58
C LEU A 114 -5.62 1.95 -20.53
N GLU A 115 -5.89 2.53 -21.69
CA GLU A 115 -4.88 3.00 -22.62
C GLU A 115 -3.95 4.04 -21.99
N GLU A 116 -2.71 4.13 -22.42
CA GLU A 116 -1.69 5.01 -21.84
C GLU A 116 -2.12 6.48 -21.80
N SER A 117 -2.79 6.95 -22.86
CA SER A 117 -3.35 8.31 -22.96
C SER A 117 -4.44 8.59 -21.94
N GLU A 118 -5.28 7.60 -21.69
CA GLU A 118 -6.37 7.67 -20.70
C GLU A 118 -5.83 7.64 -19.26
N ARG A 119 -4.82 6.79 -19.00
CA ARG A 119 -4.07 6.79 -17.75
C ARG A 119 -3.40 8.13 -17.48
N ALA A 120 -2.71 8.69 -18.48
CA ALA A 120 -2.05 9.98 -18.36
C ALA A 120 -3.05 11.11 -18.07
N ARG A 121 -4.23 11.09 -18.70
CA ARG A 121 -5.31 12.05 -18.48
C ARG A 121 -5.89 11.94 -17.07
N LEU A 122 -6.13 10.73 -16.57
CA LEU A 122 -6.63 10.51 -15.23
C LEU A 122 -5.61 10.94 -14.18
N LEU A 123 -4.33 10.62 -14.38
CA LEU A 123 -3.25 11.02 -13.47
C LEU A 123 -3.00 12.54 -13.48
N ALA A 124 -3.24 13.22 -14.60
CA ALA A 124 -3.18 14.68 -14.66
C ALA A 124 -4.30 15.36 -13.86
N GLN A 125 -5.37 14.64 -13.54
CA GLN A 125 -6.48 15.08 -12.69
C GLN A 125 -6.31 14.67 -11.22
N ASP A 126 -5.20 13.98 -10.87
CA ASP A 126 -4.92 13.58 -9.49
C ASP A 126 -4.80 14.82 -8.60
N THR A 127 -5.80 15.03 -7.77
CA THR A 127 -5.72 16.05 -6.73
C THR A 127 -5.07 15.43 -5.51
N LEU A 128 -3.84 15.83 -5.25
CA LEU A 128 -3.09 15.41 -4.06
C LEU A 128 -3.30 16.42 -2.94
N TYR A 129 -3.29 15.95 -1.71
CA TYR A 129 -3.34 16.77 -0.51
C TYR A 129 -2.30 16.30 0.51
N ILE A 130 -1.59 17.26 1.10
CA ILE A 130 -0.68 17.05 2.22
C ILE A 130 -0.79 18.21 3.19
N ASN A 131 -0.61 17.96 4.47
CA ASN A 131 -0.55 19.00 5.48
C ASN A 131 0.73 19.83 5.31
N ARG A 132 0.61 21.02 4.69
CA ARG A 132 1.73 21.89 4.33
C ARG A 132 2.42 22.48 5.55
N ASP A 133 1.68 22.82 6.59
CA ASP A 133 2.25 23.37 7.83
C ASP A 133 3.13 22.34 8.52
N PHE A 134 2.72 21.07 8.52
CA PHE A 134 3.49 20.00 9.13
C PHE A 134 4.81 19.71 8.40
N ILE A 135 4.82 19.82 7.07
CA ILE A 135 6.02 19.52 6.26
C ILE A 135 6.93 20.74 6.03
N ALA A 136 6.50 21.95 6.41
CA ALA A 136 7.23 23.17 6.14
C ALA A 136 8.69 23.09 6.67
N GLY A 137 9.65 23.34 5.78
CA GLY A 137 11.10 23.31 6.11
C GLY A 137 11.69 21.93 6.41
N LYS A 138 10.90 20.85 6.25
CA LYS A 138 11.38 19.47 6.49
C LYS A 138 11.80 18.78 5.19
N ARG A 139 12.73 17.84 5.29
CA ARG A 139 13.09 16.90 4.24
C ARG A 139 12.07 15.75 4.21
N LEU A 140 11.70 15.28 3.02
CA LEU A 140 10.62 14.32 2.86
C LEU A 140 11.12 13.03 2.20
N ILE A 141 10.85 11.88 2.81
CA ILE A 141 11.22 10.56 2.31
C ILE A 141 9.97 9.83 1.85
N PHE A 142 9.78 9.75 0.53
CA PHE A 142 8.68 8.99 -0.08
C PHE A 142 9.05 7.51 -0.19
N VAL A 143 8.22 6.66 0.40
CA VAL A 143 8.41 5.20 0.41
C VAL A 143 7.41 4.55 -0.52
N ASP A 144 7.91 3.81 -1.52
CA ASP A 144 7.08 3.04 -2.45
C ASP A 144 7.59 1.58 -2.54
N ASP A 145 6.77 0.71 -3.11
CA ASP A 145 7.14 -0.70 -3.28
C ASP A 145 7.94 -0.96 -4.57
N CYS A 146 7.53 -0.35 -5.68
CA CYS A 146 8.19 -0.53 -6.96
C CYS A 146 8.02 0.69 -7.87
N THR A 147 9.10 1.07 -8.53
CA THR A 147 9.07 2.07 -9.60
C THR A 147 9.09 1.36 -10.96
N ILE A 148 8.05 1.55 -11.78
CA ILE A 148 7.97 1.01 -13.15
C ILE A 148 8.23 2.12 -14.19
N THR A 149 7.41 3.15 -14.20
CA THR A 149 7.51 4.27 -15.16
C THR A 149 7.98 5.57 -14.50
N GLY A 150 8.12 5.57 -13.17
CA GLY A 150 8.40 6.76 -12.37
C GLY A 150 7.25 7.76 -12.31
N THR A 151 6.03 7.36 -12.71
CA THR A 151 4.87 8.27 -12.78
C THR A 151 4.48 8.83 -11.41
N HIS A 152 4.52 8.00 -10.34
CA HIS A 152 4.23 8.47 -8.98
C HIS A 152 5.20 9.57 -8.55
N GLU A 153 6.49 9.35 -8.73
CA GLU A 153 7.56 10.31 -8.42
C GLU A 153 7.38 11.61 -9.19
N LYS A 154 7.17 11.52 -10.52
CA LYS A 154 6.93 12.69 -11.37
C LYS A 154 5.68 13.49 -10.95
N ASN A 155 4.60 12.82 -10.55
CA ASN A 155 3.39 13.49 -10.11
C ASN A 155 3.57 14.18 -8.75
N ILE A 156 4.31 13.57 -7.83
CA ILE A 156 4.67 14.18 -6.56
C ILE A 156 5.52 15.43 -6.80
N ILE A 157 6.58 15.36 -7.61
CA ILE A 157 7.42 16.51 -7.94
C ILE A 157 6.57 17.65 -8.53
N ARG A 158 5.73 17.34 -9.54
CA ARG A 158 4.83 18.35 -10.13
C ARG A 158 3.88 18.98 -9.11
N PHE A 159 3.39 18.21 -8.15
CA PHE A 159 2.54 18.74 -7.10
C PHE A 159 3.32 19.75 -6.22
N PHE A 160 4.54 19.43 -5.83
CA PHE A 160 5.37 20.33 -5.04
C PHE A 160 5.72 21.60 -5.82
N ASP A 161 6.10 21.48 -7.08
CA ASP A 161 6.38 22.62 -7.97
C ASP A 161 5.14 23.53 -8.15
N ALA A 162 3.97 22.93 -8.42
CA ALA A 162 2.73 23.66 -8.65
C ALA A 162 2.19 24.41 -7.41
N HIS A 163 2.71 24.06 -6.22
CA HIS A 163 2.29 24.68 -4.95
C HIS A 163 3.40 25.46 -4.25
N ASP A 164 4.50 25.74 -4.96
CA ASP A 164 5.69 26.44 -4.43
C ASP A 164 6.22 25.85 -3.12
N LEU A 165 6.21 24.51 -3.01
CA LEU A 165 6.72 23.79 -1.85
C LEU A 165 8.20 23.45 -2.07
N ASN A 166 9.07 24.09 -1.30
CA ASN A 166 10.54 24.02 -1.45
C ASN A 166 11.17 22.94 -0.56
N ASN A 167 10.52 21.79 -0.39
CA ASN A 167 11.07 20.68 0.38
C ASN A 167 12.08 19.87 -0.45
N GLU A 168 13.12 19.38 0.21
CA GLU A 168 13.97 18.35 -0.38
C GLU A 168 13.22 17.01 -0.40
N LEU A 169 13.14 16.38 -1.58
CA LEU A 169 12.38 15.14 -1.79
C LEU A 169 13.34 13.96 -2.02
N TYR A 170 13.17 12.91 -1.24
CA TYR A 170 13.89 11.65 -1.38
C TYR A 170 12.89 10.55 -1.72
N PHE A 171 13.24 9.70 -2.70
CA PHE A 171 12.38 8.58 -3.10
C PHE A 171 13.11 7.27 -2.85
N VAL A 172 12.47 6.36 -2.14
CA VAL A 172 12.99 5.02 -1.86
C VAL A 172 11.94 3.97 -2.21
N CYS A 173 12.35 2.94 -2.96
CA CYS A 173 11.51 1.80 -3.31
C CYS A 173 12.27 0.49 -3.14
N TYR A 174 11.54 -0.62 -3.02
CA TYR A 174 12.18 -1.92 -2.96
C TYR A 174 12.75 -2.33 -4.32
N ALA A 175 11.99 -2.15 -5.40
CA ALA A 175 12.41 -2.54 -6.74
C ALA A 175 12.24 -1.42 -7.76
N ASN A 176 13.13 -1.37 -8.75
CA ASN A 176 13.06 -0.47 -9.89
C ASN A 176 13.14 -1.27 -11.20
N TYR A 177 12.16 -1.04 -12.07
CA TYR A 177 12.10 -1.65 -13.38
C TYR A 177 12.97 -0.85 -14.40
N THR A 178 13.79 -1.56 -15.14
CA THR A 178 14.70 -0.97 -16.15
C THR A 178 14.34 -1.34 -17.58
N GLY A 179 13.30 -2.16 -17.77
CA GLY A 179 12.81 -2.56 -19.09
C GLY A 179 11.78 -1.59 -19.68
N ALA A 180 11.16 -2.00 -20.77
CA ALA A 180 10.22 -1.16 -21.54
C ALA A 180 8.76 -1.64 -21.48
N ASP A 181 8.45 -2.75 -20.82
CA ASP A 181 7.09 -3.31 -20.75
C ASP A 181 6.27 -2.67 -19.62
N PRO A 182 5.30 -1.78 -19.89
CA PRO A 182 4.51 -1.13 -18.86
C PRO A 182 3.54 -2.09 -18.14
N THR A 183 3.29 -3.29 -18.69
CA THR A 183 2.40 -4.31 -18.11
C THR A 183 3.09 -5.18 -17.08
N ILE A 184 4.40 -5.05 -16.91
CA ILE A 184 5.22 -5.86 -16.01
C ILE A 184 4.72 -5.82 -14.58
N GLU A 185 4.20 -4.66 -14.12
CA GLU A 185 3.68 -4.50 -12.76
C GLU A 185 2.54 -5.46 -12.47
N GLY A 186 1.57 -5.57 -13.38
CA GLY A 186 0.43 -6.49 -13.23
C GLY A 186 0.91 -7.94 -13.09
N ARG A 187 1.86 -8.36 -13.91
CA ARG A 187 2.45 -9.71 -13.86
C ARG A 187 3.26 -9.94 -12.58
N LEU A 188 4.01 -8.95 -12.13
CA LEU A 188 4.76 -9.02 -10.88
C LEU A 188 3.83 -9.11 -9.67
N ASN A 189 2.79 -8.27 -9.62
CA ASN A 189 1.81 -8.28 -8.54
C ASN A 189 1.13 -9.65 -8.39
N HIS A 190 0.74 -10.27 -9.50
CA HIS A 190 0.05 -11.57 -9.52
C HIS A 190 0.97 -12.78 -9.74
N LEU A 191 2.25 -12.64 -9.44
CA LEU A 191 3.22 -13.72 -9.67
C LEU A 191 2.93 -14.96 -8.80
N TYR A 192 2.44 -14.75 -7.57
CA TYR A 192 2.16 -15.81 -6.61
C TYR A 192 0.70 -15.83 -6.17
N ILE A 193 0.13 -14.69 -5.81
CA ILE A 193 -1.28 -14.53 -5.43
C ILE A 193 -2.07 -14.17 -6.68
N LYS A 194 -2.97 -15.06 -7.11
CA LYS A 194 -3.74 -14.95 -8.37
C LYS A 194 -5.25 -15.03 -8.17
N SER A 195 -5.68 -15.53 -7.01
CA SER A 195 -7.08 -15.78 -6.71
C SER A 195 -7.41 -15.50 -5.25
N ALA A 196 -8.70 -15.42 -4.94
CA ALA A 196 -9.18 -15.33 -3.56
C ALA A 196 -8.68 -16.51 -2.70
N ASP A 197 -8.63 -17.71 -3.25
CA ASP A 197 -8.09 -18.89 -2.55
C ASP A 197 -6.61 -18.76 -2.20
N ASP A 198 -5.83 -18.05 -3.02
CA ASP A 198 -4.43 -17.76 -2.68
C ASP A 198 -4.33 -16.80 -1.51
N VAL A 199 -5.23 -15.80 -1.43
CA VAL A 199 -5.32 -14.88 -0.28
C VAL A 199 -5.70 -15.65 0.99
N LEU A 200 -6.67 -16.56 0.89
CA LEU A 200 -7.07 -17.42 2.02
C LEU A 200 -5.89 -18.26 2.53
N ARG A 201 -5.17 -18.92 1.61
CA ARG A 201 -3.97 -19.70 1.97
C ARG A 201 -2.90 -18.84 2.64
N GLN A 202 -2.70 -17.61 2.15
CA GLN A 202 -1.74 -16.68 2.75
C GLN A 202 -2.20 -16.26 4.16
N TYR A 203 -3.47 -15.89 4.32
CA TYR A 203 -4.05 -15.56 5.63
C TYR A 203 -3.82 -16.69 6.66
N TRP A 204 -4.21 -17.92 6.31
CA TRP A 204 -4.06 -19.05 7.23
C TRP A 204 -2.59 -19.40 7.51
N ARG A 205 -1.73 -19.34 6.51
CA ARG A 205 -0.29 -19.53 6.71
C ARG A 205 0.26 -18.55 7.74
N MET A 206 -0.07 -17.28 7.63
CA MET A 206 0.40 -16.25 8.56
C MET A 206 -0.21 -16.43 9.95
N SER A 207 -1.50 -16.72 10.04
CA SER A 207 -2.18 -16.99 11.31
C SER A 207 -1.56 -18.19 12.06
N LEU A 208 -1.20 -19.25 11.34
CA LEU A 208 -0.59 -20.44 11.95
C LEU A 208 0.79 -20.19 12.55
N ILE A 209 1.56 -19.25 12.00
CA ILE A 209 2.88 -18.88 12.51
C ILE A 209 2.86 -17.65 13.44
N GLY A 210 1.65 -17.19 13.81
CA GLY A 210 1.47 -16.02 14.68
C GLY A 210 1.85 -14.69 14.05
N GLU A 211 1.91 -14.61 12.71
CA GLU A 211 2.24 -13.42 11.97
C GLU A 211 0.98 -12.68 11.52
N ARG A 212 1.10 -11.36 11.33
CA ARG A 212 -0.01 -10.51 11.00
C ARG A 212 -0.28 -10.50 9.50
N PHE A 213 -1.53 -10.76 9.11
CA PHE A 213 -2.06 -10.48 7.79
C PHE A 213 -2.73 -9.11 7.78
N ILE A 214 -2.44 -8.27 6.77
CA ILE A 214 -3.06 -6.95 6.59
C ILE A 214 -3.95 -6.97 5.36
N LEU A 215 -5.22 -6.62 5.54
CA LEU A 215 -6.19 -6.57 4.47
C LEU A 215 -5.91 -5.35 3.57
N THR A 216 -5.13 -5.55 2.51
CA THR A 216 -4.78 -4.48 1.56
C THR A 216 -5.90 -4.22 0.56
N THR A 217 -5.91 -3.04 -0.06
CA THR A 217 -6.85 -2.71 -1.15
C THR A 217 -6.86 -3.77 -2.26
N ARG A 218 -5.69 -4.35 -2.61
CA ARG A 218 -5.60 -5.44 -3.62
C ARG A 218 -6.24 -6.73 -3.14
N ALA A 219 -6.03 -7.09 -1.88
CA ALA A 219 -6.64 -8.30 -1.31
C ALA A 219 -8.17 -8.17 -1.27
N VAL A 220 -8.70 -7.02 -0.79
CA VAL A 220 -10.15 -6.74 -0.78
C VAL A 220 -10.74 -6.88 -2.17
N ARG A 221 -10.11 -6.26 -3.15
CA ARG A 221 -10.57 -6.30 -4.53
C ARG A 221 -10.57 -7.72 -5.10
N LEU A 222 -9.46 -8.43 -4.99
CA LEU A 222 -9.33 -9.80 -5.51
C LEU A 222 -10.35 -10.76 -4.88
N ILE A 223 -10.67 -10.58 -3.60
CA ILE A 223 -11.70 -11.34 -2.90
C ILE A 223 -13.08 -11.02 -3.48
N LEU A 224 -13.42 -9.73 -3.66
CA LEU A 224 -14.73 -9.32 -4.17
C LEU A 224 -14.93 -9.59 -5.67
N GLU A 225 -13.86 -9.75 -6.46
CA GLU A 225 -13.90 -10.14 -7.88
C GLU A 225 -14.09 -11.66 -8.08
N ALA A 226 -14.04 -12.48 -7.03
CA ALA A 226 -14.29 -13.90 -7.14
C ALA A 226 -15.72 -14.18 -7.66
N ASN A 227 -15.91 -15.27 -8.42
CA ASN A 227 -17.26 -15.65 -8.78
C ASN A 227 -18.11 -15.97 -7.54
N GLU A 228 -19.42 -15.76 -7.61
CA GLU A 228 -20.32 -15.82 -6.46
C GLU A 228 -20.25 -17.13 -5.67
N ASP A 229 -20.19 -18.27 -6.36
CA ASP A 229 -20.14 -19.58 -5.70
C ASP A 229 -18.81 -19.80 -4.98
N ALA A 230 -17.71 -19.38 -5.59
CA ALA A 230 -16.39 -19.41 -4.96
C ALA A 230 -16.34 -18.46 -3.76
N PHE A 231 -16.87 -17.24 -3.91
CA PHE A 231 -16.93 -16.25 -2.83
C PHE A 231 -17.74 -16.76 -1.64
N ARG A 232 -18.91 -17.35 -1.87
CA ARG A 232 -19.78 -17.89 -0.80
C ARG A 232 -19.10 -19.02 -0.03
N ARG A 233 -18.42 -19.95 -0.72
CA ARG A 233 -17.64 -20.99 -0.05
C ARG A 233 -16.49 -20.43 0.75
N PHE A 234 -15.72 -19.55 0.14
CA PHE A 234 -14.55 -18.92 0.66
C PHE A 234 -14.83 -18.08 1.92
N ILE A 235 -15.90 -17.26 1.95
CA ILE A 235 -16.16 -16.35 3.06
C ILE A 235 -16.35 -17.08 4.40
N HIS A 236 -16.88 -18.30 4.37
CA HIS A 236 -17.09 -19.12 5.56
C HIS A 236 -15.82 -19.75 6.14
N GLU A 237 -14.71 -19.69 5.40
CA GLU A 237 -13.41 -20.19 5.86
C GLU A 237 -12.66 -19.16 6.72
N PHE A 238 -13.15 -17.94 6.80
CA PHE A 238 -12.55 -16.89 7.62
C PHE A 238 -13.26 -16.72 8.97
N PRO A 239 -12.53 -16.27 10.01
CA PRO A 239 -13.15 -15.87 11.26
C PRO A 239 -14.00 -14.61 11.07
N GLN A 240 -15.01 -14.44 11.90
CA GLN A 240 -15.95 -13.31 11.81
C GLN A 240 -15.25 -11.94 11.87
N THR A 241 -14.16 -11.83 12.63
CA THR A 241 -13.35 -10.61 12.70
C THR A 241 -12.80 -10.21 11.34
N PHE A 242 -12.28 -11.15 10.57
CA PHE A 242 -11.81 -10.89 9.21
C PHE A 242 -12.95 -10.49 8.28
N ILE A 243 -14.11 -11.16 8.38
CA ILE A 243 -15.29 -10.87 7.56
C ILE A 243 -15.76 -9.43 7.81
N ASN A 244 -15.78 -9.00 9.07
CA ASN A 244 -16.13 -7.64 9.44
C ASN A 244 -15.11 -6.61 8.92
N GLU A 245 -13.82 -6.88 9.04
CA GLU A 245 -12.77 -6.04 8.46
C GLU A 245 -12.89 -5.94 6.94
N LEU A 246 -13.19 -7.05 6.26
CA LEU A 246 -13.41 -7.08 4.82
C LEU A 246 -14.60 -6.20 4.41
N LEU A 247 -15.72 -6.26 5.16
CA LEU A 247 -16.88 -5.41 4.91
C LEU A 247 -16.52 -3.92 5.10
N HIS A 248 -15.84 -3.56 6.19
CA HIS A 248 -15.42 -2.19 6.43
C HIS A 248 -14.47 -1.67 5.34
N ALA A 249 -13.52 -2.50 4.91
CA ALA A 249 -12.62 -2.16 3.83
C ALA A 249 -13.36 -1.98 2.49
N ALA A 250 -14.33 -2.86 2.18
CA ALA A 250 -15.17 -2.77 0.99
C ALA A 250 -16.02 -1.49 0.98
N ILE A 251 -16.60 -1.10 2.12
CA ILE A 251 -17.34 0.16 2.27
C ILE A 251 -16.40 1.36 2.09
N SER A 252 -15.24 1.36 2.74
CA SER A 252 -14.25 2.43 2.64
C SER A 252 -13.72 2.63 1.21
N LYS A 253 -13.74 1.58 0.40
CA LYS A 253 -13.40 1.60 -1.03
C LYS A 253 -14.60 1.83 -1.93
N GLU A 254 -15.79 2.05 -1.35
CA GLU A 254 -17.05 2.29 -2.08
C GLU A 254 -17.43 1.18 -3.05
N TYR A 255 -16.93 -0.05 -2.85
CA TYR A 255 -17.20 -1.19 -3.75
C TYR A 255 -18.70 -1.55 -3.87
N HIS A 256 -19.51 -1.13 -2.89
CA HIS A 256 -20.97 -1.26 -2.94
C HIS A 256 -21.65 -0.38 -4.02
N LEU A 257 -20.93 0.58 -4.60
CA LEU A 257 -21.44 1.47 -5.67
C LEU A 257 -21.13 0.94 -7.07
N TYR A 258 -20.44 -0.21 -7.18
CA TYR A 258 -20.02 -0.77 -8.46
C TYR A 258 -20.75 -2.09 -8.75
N GLU A 259 -21.29 -2.20 -9.93
CA GLU A 259 -22.07 -3.35 -10.39
C GLU A 259 -21.27 -4.66 -10.30
N ASP A 260 -20.00 -4.63 -10.68
CA ASP A 260 -19.09 -5.79 -10.66
C ASP A 260 -18.91 -6.42 -9.27
N TYR A 261 -19.12 -5.68 -8.19
CA TYR A 261 -18.94 -6.15 -6.81
C TYR A 261 -20.25 -6.35 -6.05
N THR A 262 -21.38 -5.90 -6.62
CA THR A 262 -22.65 -5.77 -5.89
C THR A 262 -23.09 -7.10 -5.26
N ASN A 263 -23.05 -8.21 -5.98
CA ASN A 263 -23.55 -9.50 -5.49
C ASN A 263 -22.72 -10.02 -4.31
N ASN A 264 -21.40 -9.99 -4.45
CA ASN A 264 -20.49 -10.42 -3.38
C ASN A 264 -20.53 -9.47 -2.18
N PHE A 265 -20.66 -8.16 -2.42
CA PHE A 265 -20.80 -7.18 -1.35
C PHE A 265 -22.12 -7.38 -0.56
N LEU A 266 -23.24 -7.60 -1.22
CA LEU A 266 -24.53 -7.85 -0.54
C LEU A 266 -24.49 -9.14 0.29
N TYR A 267 -23.87 -10.19 -0.24
CA TYR A 267 -23.67 -11.42 0.53
C TYR A 267 -22.77 -11.20 1.75
N LEU A 268 -21.64 -10.50 1.59
CA LEU A 268 -20.74 -10.13 2.68
C LEU A 268 -21.47 -9.34 3.77
N LYS A 269 -22.27 -8.34 3.38
CA LYS A 269 -23.09 -7.54 4.29
C LYS A 269 -24.09 -8.42 5.06
N ALA A 270 -24.71 -9.39 4.41
CA ALA A 270 -25.62 -10.32 5.07
C ALA A 270 -24.90 -11.21 6.13
N CYS A 271 -23.68 -11.62 5.85
CA CYS A 271 -22.85 -12.37 6.81
C CYS A 271 -22.51 -11.55 8.08
N CYS A 272 -22.45 -10.21 7.96
CA CYS A 272 -22.16 -9.30 9.08
C CYS A 272 -23.44 -8.75 9.77
N ALA A 273 -24.63 -8.96 9.21
CA ALA A 273 -25.87 -8.30 9.65
C ALA A 273 -26.26 -8.62 11.11
N LYS A 274 -25.79 -9.72 11.67
CA LYS A 274 -26.06 -10.09 13.08
C LYS A 274 -25.35 -9.17 14.08
N GLU A 275 -24.26 -8.51 13.70
CA GLU A 275 -23.48 -7.60 14.55
C GLU A 275 -23.82 -6.12 14.32
N LEU A 276 -24.40 -5.78 13.15
CA LEU A 276 -24.79 -4.40 12.82
C LEU A 276 -26.09 -3.94 13.51
N THR A 277 -26.77 -4.81 14.23
CA THR A 277 -27.86 -4.40 15.13
C THR A 277 -27.25 -3.82 16.40
N PHE A 278 -26.77 -2.58 16.34
CA PHE A 278 -26.52 -1.79 17.54
C PHE A 278 -27.83 -1.70 18.32
N PRO A 279 -27.86 -2.08 19.61
CA PRO A 279 -28.97 -1.70 20.44
C PRO A 279 -29.08 -0.18 20.34
N LYS A 280 -30.30 0.35 20.12
CA LYS A 280 -30.57 1.79 20.14
C LYS A 280 -30.17 2.30 21.53
N GLN A 281 -28.90 2.65 21.70
CA GLN A 281 -28.47 3.39 22.87
C GLN A 281 -28.93 4.82 22.66
N HIS A 282 -29.75 5.27 23.59
CA HIS A 282 -30.23 6.64 23.70
C HIS A 282 -29.04 7.59 23.57
N VAL A 283 -29.06 8.43 22.56
CA VAL A 283 -28.20 9.62 22.50
C VAL A 283 -28.64 10.47 23.69
N ILE A 284 -27.84 10.50 24.74
CA ILE A 284 -27.97 11.54 25.76
C ILE A 284 -27.37 12.78 25.13
N VAL A 285 -28.25 13.74 24.82
CA VAL A 285 -27.93 15.11 24.37
C VAL A 285 -27.27 15.87 25.53
#